data_b9385da03dd2c5bf46663a8d9543829c
#
_entry.id   b9385da03dd2c5bf46663a8d9543829c
#
_cell.length_a   1.000
_cell.length_b   1.000
_cell.length_c   1.000
_cell.angle_alpha   90.00
_cell.angle_beta   90.00
_cell.angle_gamma   90.00
#
_symmetry.space_group_name_H-M   'P 1'
#
loop_
_entity.id
_entity.type
_entity.pdbx_description
1 polymer ?
#
loop_
_entity_poly.entity_id
_entity_poly.type
_entity_poly.pdbx_seq_one_letter_code
_entity_poly.pdbx_strand_id
1 'polypeptide(L)'
;MVSPSPSPIIGDRRESLNPEFVERAVETVRAALPFFTAGVPIIRRGPAGEIHVDAPIMYMDFAIDRMHYDPYARAPSPRGRPVRAWGIEVDPREVRVIVNSALKEARVIEAAEFREAEDAWAIPVAWGKFIILHVKVSYDGKELIPDYGLTEEVRRYVI
;
A
#
# COMPACT_ATOMS: atom_id res chain seq x y z
N MET A 1 20.55 21.75 31.84
CA MET A 1 20.44 21.27 31.43
C MET A 1 20.41 20.56 30.69
N VAL A 2 20.61 19.95 30.22
CA VAL A 2 20.56 19.34 29.66
C VAL A 2 20.34 18.77 28.90
N SER A 3 20.50 18.21 28.37
CA SER A 3 20.49 17.72 27.59
C SER A 3 20.04 17.30 27.01
N PRO A 4 19.78 17.24 26.34
CA PRO A 4 19.35 16.40 25.77
C PRO A 4 19.78 15.54 25.04
N SER A 5 19.72 14.85 25.19
CA SER A 5 20.11 13.78 24.42
C SER A 5 19.61 13.85 23.01
N PRO A 6 20.47 13.85 22.06
CA PRO A 6 20.07 13.93 20.66
C PRO A 6 19.34 12.72 20.15
N SER A 7 19.69 11.53 20.62
CA SER A 7 19.06 10.34 20.12
C SER A 7 17.58 10.28 20.39
N PRO A 8 17.11 10.68 21.53
CA PRO A 8 15.69 10.74 21.76
C PRO A 8 14.97 11.67 20.83
N ILE A 9 15.67 12.61 20.25
CA ILE A 9 15.04 13.54 19.33
C ILE A 9 14.33 12.80 18.20
N ILE A 10 14.88 11.74 17.70
CA ILE A 10 14.25 10.96 16.65
C ILE A 10 13.03 10.24 17.17
N GLY A 11 13.15 9.62 18.34
CA GLY A 11 12.03 8.96 18.97
C GLY A 11 10.97 9.92 19.44
N ASP A 12 11.37 11.13 19.77
CA ASP A 12 10.47 12.15 20.26
C ASP A 12 9.66 12.84 19.18
N ARG A 13 9.88 12.51 17.92
CA ARG A 13 9.13 13.09 16.83
C ARG A 13 7.63 12.86 16.99
N ARG A 14 7.22 11.79 17.63
CA ARG A 14 5.80 11.53 17.91
C ARG A 14 5.17 12.64 18.74
N GLU A 15 5.90 13.19 19.69
CA GLU A 15 5.40 14.24 20.56
C GLU A 15 5.29 15.57 19.82
N SER A 16 6.05 15.72 18.75
CA SER A 16 6.06 16.93 17.96
C SER A 16 5.34 16.78 16.61
N LEU A 17 4.56 15.70 16.43
CA LEU A 17 3.82 15.49 15.20
C LEU A 17 2.79 16.59 15.01
N ASN A 18 2.84 17.22 13.86
CA ASN A 18 1.97 18.32 13.52
C ASN A 18 0.67 17.82 12.91
N PRO A 19 -0.51 18.11 13.50
CA PRO A 19 -1.78 17.70 12.93
C PRO A 19 -2.01 18.16 11.50
N GLU A 20 -1.45 19.30 11.12
CA GLU A 20 -1.55 19.78 9.73
C GLU A 20 -0.86 18.84 8.74
N PHE A 21 0.22 18.20 9.17
CA PHE A 21 0.93 17.24 8.33
C PHE A 21 0.10 15.99 8.11
N VAL A 22 -0.61 15.54 9.14
CA VAL A 22 -1.53 14.41 9.04
C VAL A 22 -2.65 14.72 8.06
N GLU A 23 -3.29 15.86 8.22
CA GLU A 23 -4.38 16.27 7.31
C GLU A 23 -3.89 16.40 5.88
N ARG A 24 -2.71 16.96 5.70
CA ARG A 24 -2.10 17.10 4.39
C ARG A 24 -1.80 15.73 3.78
N ALA A 25 -1.29 14.81 4.58
CA ALA A 25 -0.99 13.46 4.12
C ALA A 25 -2.26 12.75 3.63
N VAL A 26 -3.35 12.86 4.38
CA VAL A 26 -4.64 12.28 3.98
C VAL A 26 -5.11 12.90 2.66
N GLU A 27 -5.02 14.21 2.53
CA GLU A 27 -5.43 14.89 1.30
C GLU A 27 -4.54 14.54 0.12
N THR A 28 -3.25 14.35 0.36
CA THR A 28 -2.31 13.91 -0.68
C THR A 28 -2.73 12.56 -1.24
N VAL A 29 -3.13 11.62 -0.38
CA VAL A 29 -3.59 10.31 -0.83
C VAL A 29 -4.94 10.43 -1.54
N ARG A 30 -5.87 11.24 -1.01
CA ARG A 30 -7.17 11.47 -1.67
C ARG A 30 -7.00 11.99 -3.09
N ALA A 31 -6.10 12.92 -3.28
CA ALA A 31 -5.85 13.50 -4.60
C ALA A 31 -5.23 12.48 -5.56
N ALA A 32 -4.42 11.58 -5.05
CA ALA A 32 -3.73 10.57 -5.86
C ALA A 32 -4.59 9.35 -6.18
N LEU A 33 -5.49 8.97 -5.27
CA LEU A 33 -6.27 7.74 -5.38
C LEU A 33 -6.98 7.54 -6.74
N PRO A 34 -7.59 8.56 -7.35
CA PRO A 34 -8.22 8.38 -8.66
C PRO A 34 -7.25 7.96 -9.76
N PHE A 35 -5.96 8.14 -9.54
CA PHE A 35 -4.93 7.80 -10.52
C PHE A 35 -4.19 6.51 -10.20
N PHE A 36 -4.59 5.81 -9.15
CA PHE A 36 -4.01 4.49 -8.85
C PHE A 36 -4.51 3.47 -9.84
N THR A 37 -3.63 2.58 -10.26
CA THR A 37 -3.97 1.52 -11.20
C THR A 37 -3.22 0.25 -10.86
N ALA A 38 -3.82 -0.89 -11.16
CA ALA A 38 -3.19 -2.18 -10.96
C ALA A 38 -2.09 -2.39 -12.01
N GLY A 39 -0.91 -2.77 -11.56
CA GLY A 39 0.14 -3.25 -12.43
C GLY A 39 -0.05 -4.72 -12.75
N VAL A 40 0.96 -5.34 -13.38
CA VAL A 40 0.93 -6.77 -13.69
C VAL A 40 0.92 -7.56 -12.38
N PRO A 41 -0.06 -8.44 -12.16
CA PRO A 41 -0.11 -9.22 -10.93
C PRO A 41 1.11 -10.11 -10.75
N ILE A 42 1.55 -10.23 -9.51
CA ILE A 42 2.66 -11.09 -9.14
C ILE A 42 2.07 -12.36 -8.55
N ILE A 43 2.33 -13.47 -9.21
CA ILE A 43 1.82 -14.77 -8.78
C ILE A 43 3.01 -15.59 -8.31
N ARG A 44 3.01 -15.94 -7.04
CA ARG A 44 4.08 -16.73 -6.44
C ARG A 44 3.57 -18.12 -6.10
N ARG A 45 4.40 -19.12 -6.40
CA ARG A 45 4.10 -20.51 -6.06
C ARG A 45 4.92 -20.92 -4.86
N GLY A 46 4.27 -21.55 -3.88
CA GLY A 46 4.93 -22.07 -2.71
C GLY A 46 5.26 -23.56 -2.86
N PRO A 47 6.00 -24.11 -1.89
CA PRO A 47 6.49 -25.51 -1.95
C PRO A 47 5.38 -26.56 -1.90
N ALA A 48 4.20 -26.21 -1.37
CA ALA A 48 3.06 -27.14 -1.30
C ALA A 48 2.13 -27.01 -2.51
N GLY A 49 2.53 -26.26 -3.53
CA GLY A 49 1.70 -26.04 -4.72
C GLY A 49 0.70 -24.91 -4.54
N GLU A 50 0.74 -24.24 -3.40
CA GLU A 50 -0.12 -23.07 -3.19
C GLU A 50 0.33 -21.89 -4.05
N ILE A 51 -0.62 -21.01 -4.34
CA ILE A 51 -0.31 -19.76 -5.02
C ILE A 51 -0.74 -18.58 -4.16
N HIS A 52 0.01 -17.49 -4.29
CA HIS A 52 -0.30 -16.19 -3.72
C HIS A 52 -0.37 -15.19 -4.87
N VAL A 53 -1.39 -14.38 -4.88
CA VAL A 53 -1.55 -13.36 -5.90
C VAL A 53 -1.55 -11.99 -5.25
N ASP A 54 -0.65 -11.14 -5.67
CA ASP A 54 -0.57 -9.75 -5.25
C ASP A 54 -0.67 -8.85 -6.48
N ALA A 55 -1.45 -7.81 -6.38
CA ALA A 55 -1.50 -6.79 -7.41
C ALA A 55 -0.69 -5.58 -6.94
N PRO A 56 0.39 -5.23 -7.64
CA PRO A 56 1.09 -3.99 -7.33
C PRO A 56 0.21 -2.83 -7.75
N ILE A 57 0.04 -1.87 -6.86
CA ILE A 57 -0.74 -0.68 -7.17
C ILE A 57 0.22 0.41 -7.57
N MET A 58 0.05 0.90 -8.78
CA MET A 58 0.94 1.85 -9.40
C MET A 58 0.37 3.27 -9.33
N TYR A 59 1.26 4.21 -9.13
CA TYR A 59 0.98 5.62 -9.25
C TYR A 59 2.10 6.23 -10.10
N MET A 60 1.76 6.81 -11.22
CA MET A 60 2.75 7.22 -12.21
C MET A 60 3.62 6.04 -12.63
N ASP A 61 4.91 6.08 -12.38
CA ASP A 61 5.83 5.02 -12.78
C ASP A 61 6.42 4.21 -11.60
N PHE A 62 5.79 4.29 -10.44
CA PHE A 62 6.25 3.54 -9.28
C PHE A 62 5.10 2.85 -8.55
N ALA A 63 5.43 1.80 -7.81
CA ALA A 63 4.47 1.09 -6.98
C ALA A 63 4.37 1.76 -5.62
N ILE A 64 3.15 1.86 -5.10
CA ILE A 64 2.90 2.47 -3.79
C ILE A 64 2.62 1.44 -2.72
N ASP A 65 2.02 0.32 -3.06
CA ASP A 65 1.76 -0.79 -2.14
C ASP A 65 1.29 -1.99 -2.95
N ARG A 66 1.29 -3.16 -2.31
CA ARG A 66 0.74 -4.37 -2.92
C ARG A 66 -0.64 -4.66 -2.34
N MET A 67 -1.56 -5.03 -3.19
CA MET A 67 -2.90 -5.42 -2.80
C MET A 67 -3.01 -6.94 -2.87
N HIS A 68 -3.30 -7.58 -1.74
CA HIS A 68 -3.54 -9.03 -1.74
C HIS A 68 -4.82 -9.34 -2.48
N TYR A 69 -4.81 -10.42 -3.22
CA TYR A 69 -5.95 -10.86 -4.01
C TYR A 69 -6.34 -12.28 -3.62
N ASP A 70 -7.63 -12.50 -3.42
CA ASP A 70 -8.17 -13.82 -3.13
C ASP A 70 -8.65 -14.46 -4.43
N PRO A 71 -7.94 -15.50 -4.93
CA PRO A 71 -8.32 -16.15 -6.18
C PRO A 71 -9.64 -16.91 -6.09
N TYR A 72 -10.02 -17.37 -4.91
CA TYR A 72 -11.29 -18.08 -4.72
C TYR A 72 -12.47 -17.12 -4.76
N ALA A 73 -12.36 -16.02 -4.03
CA ALA A 73 -13.41 -15.01 -4.00
C ALA A 73 -13.39 -14.12 -5.24
N ARG A 74 -12.27 -14.10 -5.97
CA ARG A 74 -12.04 -13.22 -7.11
C ARG A 74 -12.24 -11.77 -6.71
N ALA A 75 -11.54 -11.38 -5.66
CA ALA A 75 -11.67 -10.07 -5.04
C ALA A 75 -10.42 -9.71 -4.24
N PRO A 76 -10.18 -8.42 -3.98
CA PRO A 76 -9.14 -8.03 -3.04
C PRO A 76 -9.36 -8.64 -1.67
N SER A 77 -8.29 -8.98 -0.98
CA SER A 77 -8.33 -9.45 0.39
C SER A 77 -7.72 -8.42 1.33
N PRO A 78 -8.00 -8.52 2.64
CA PRO A 78 -7.49 -7.54 3.61
C PRO A 78 -5.97 -7.46 3.61
N ARG A 79 -5.46 -6.25 3.76
CA ARG A 79 -4.03 -6.05 3.89
C ARG A 79 -3.51 -6.78 5.11
N GLY A 80 -2.36 -7.43 4.96
CA GLY A 80 -1.78 -8.23 6.02
C GLY A 80 -2.32 -9.64 6.12
N ARG A 81 -3.24 -10.03 5.25
CA ARG A 81 -3.80 -11.38 5.22
C ARG A 81 -3.69 -11.98 3.83
N PRO A 82 -2.48 -12.40 3.42
CA PRO A 82 -2.31 -13.04 2.14
C PRO A 82 -3.11 -14.34 2.08
N VAL A 83 -3.72 -14.60 0.95
CA VAL A 83 -4.54 -15.79 0.73
C VAL A 83 -3.67 -16.85 0.05
N ARG A 84 -3.76 -18.08 0.53
CA ARG A 84 -3.17 -19.23 -0.13
C ARG A 84 -4.25 -19.95 -0.91
N ALA A 85 -3.98 -20.25 -2.16
CA ALA A 85 -4.96 -20.94 -3.00
C ALA A 85 -4.33 -22.15 -3.68
N TRP A 86 -5.12 -23.20 -3.80
CA TRP A 86 -4.71 -24.43 -4.45
C TRP A 86 -5.70 -24.81 -5.53
N GLY A 87 -5.20 -25.45 -6.58
CA GLY A 87 -6.07 -26.04 -7.60
C GLY A 87 -6.89 -25.05 -8.39
N ILE A 88 -6.42 -23.81 -8.49
CA ILE A 88 -7.13 -22.77 -9.22
C ILE A 88 -6.17 -22.09 -10.19
N GLU A 89 -6.67 -21.77 -11.37
CA GLU A 89 -5.92 -20.99 -12.35
C GLU A 89 -6.32 -19.52 -12.22
N VAL A 90 -5.35 -18.65 -12.37
CA VAL A 90 -5.55 -17.20 -12.24
C VAL A 90 -5.20 -16.55 -13.56
N ASP A 91 -6.15 -15.79 -14.10
CA ASP A 91 -5.92 -14.97 -15.28
C ASP A 91 -5.45 -13.58 -14.82
N PRO A 92 -4.21 -13.21 -15.14
CA PRO A 92 -3.69 -11.89 -14.72
C PRO A 92 -4.52 -10.71 -15.23
N ARG A 93 -5.13 -10.83 -16.39
CA ARG A 93 -5.97 -9.76 -16.94
C ARG A 93 -7.23 -9.56 -16.10
N GLU A 94 -7.82 -10.66 -15.67
CA GLU A 94 -9.00 -10.61 -14.82
C GLU A 94 -8.67 -9.97 -13.47
N VAL A 95 -7.54 -10.33 -12.88
CA VAL A 95 -7.08 -9.74 -11.64
C VAL A 95 -6.98 -8.22 -11.77
N ARG A 96 -6.37 -7.74 -12.84
CA ARG A 96 -6.23 -6.30 -13.07
C ARG A 96 -7.58 -5.60 -13.21
N VAL A 97 -8.51 -6.20 -13.92
CA VAL A 97 -9.86 -5.63 -14.08
C VAL A 97 -10.56 -5.53 -12.73
N ILE A 98 -10.52 -6.60 -11.95
CA ILE A 98 -11.17 -6.65 -10.64
C ILE A 98 -10.53 -5.66 -9.67
N VAL A 99 -9.20 -5.61 -9.63
CA VAL A 99 -8.49 -4.69 -8.74
C VAL A 99 -8.76 -3.23 -9.14
N ASN A 100 -8.74 -2.93 -10.42
CA ASN A 100 -9.04 -1.57 -10.88
C ASN A 100 -10.48 -1.16 -10.54
N SER A 101 -11.43 -2.09 -10.63
CA SER A 101 -12.81 -1.84 -10.19
C SER A 101 -12.88 -1.53 -8.70
N ALA A 102 -12.16 -2.31 -7.89
CA ALA A 102 -12.13 -2.07 -6.44
C ALA A 102 -11.51 -0.71 -6.10
N LEU A 103 -10.45 -0.33 -6.83
CA LEU A 103 -9.83 0.98 -6.62
C LEU A 103 -10.79 2.15 -6.88
N LYS A 104 -11.70 2.00 -7.83
CA LYS A 104 -12.72 3.02 -8.11
C LYS A 104 -13.73 3.18 -6.98
N GLU A 105 -13.93 2.13 -6.21
CA GLU A 105 -14.85 2.12 -5.07
C GLU A 105 -14.14 2.36 -3.74
N ALA A 106 -12.82 2.45 -3.77
CA ALA A 106 -12.02 2.60 -2.56
C ALA A 106 -12.12 4.01 -2.00
N ARG A 107 -11.89 4.11 -0.70
CA ARG A 107 -11.91 5.38 -0.01
C ARG A 107 -10.73 5.49 0.95
N VAL A 108 -10.23 6.71 1.10
CA VAL A 108 -9.19 7.00 2.07
C VAL A 108 -9.82 7.10 3.45
N ILE A 109 -9.23 6.42 4.42
CA ILE A 109 -9.63 6.53 5.81
C ILE A 109 -8.90 7.73 6.42
N GLU A 110 -9.62 8.56 7.14
CA GLU A 110 -9.04 9.74 7.80
C GLU A 110 -8.28 9.34 9.06
N ALA A 111 -7.20 8.62 8.85
CA ALA A 111 -6.33 8.15 9.91
C ALA A 111 -4.91 8.11 9.39
N ALA A 112 -3.96 8.15 10.28
CA ALA A 112 -2.56 8.05 9.91
C ALA A 112 -1.78 7.41 11.03
N GLU A 113 -0.88 6.51 10.67
CA GLU A 113 0.10 5.96 11.58
C GLU A 113 1.46 6.46 11.17
N PHE A 114 2.17 7.10 12.08
CA PHE A 114 3.53 7.51 11.77
C PHE A 114 4.48 6.35 11.99
N ARG A 115 5.24 6.01 10.96
CA ARG A 115 6.23 4.95 11.01
C ARG A 115 7.62 5.56 11.10
N GLU A 116 8.16 5.59 12.31
CA GLU A 116 9.43 6.23 12.59
C GLU A 116 10.58 5.69 11.76
N ALA A 117 10.66 4.37 11.60
CA ALA A 117 11.73 3.75 10.83
C ALA A 117 11.76 4.20 9.38
N GLU A 118 10.62 4.58 8.85
CA GLU A 118 10.49 4.99 7.45
C GLU A 118 10.35 6.51 7.32
N ASP A 119 10.22 7.23 8.43
CA ASP A 119 9.97 8.67 8.47
C ASP A 119 8.78 9.04 7.60
N ALA A 120 7.71 8.29 7.71
CA ALA A 120 6.56 8.40 6.83
C ALA A 120 5.25 8.13 7.55
N TRP A 121 4.19 8.73 7.04
CA TRP A 121 2.83 8.41 7.42
C TRP A 121 2.33 7.22 6.60
N ALA A 122 1.64 6.30 7.24
CA ALA A 122 0.89 5.26 6.54
C ALA A 122 -0.59 5.62 6.58
N ILE A 123 -1.17 5.84 5.42
CA ILE A 123 -2.57 6.24 5.27
C ILE A 123 -3.37 5.05 4.74
N PRO A 124 -4.38 4.58 5.47
CA PRO A 124 -5.12 3.41 5.04
C PRO A 124 -6.13 3.76 3.94
N VAL A 125 -6.25 2.86 3.00
CA VAL A 125 -7.29 2.91 1.96
C VAL A 125 -8.17 1.68 2.14
N ALA A 126 -9.47 1.90 2.24
CA ALA A 126 -10.44 0.84 2.46
C ALA A 126 -11.26 0.55 1.22
N TRP A 127 -11.70 -0.70 1.12
CA TRP A 127 -12.67 -1.15 0.15
C TRP A 127 -13.66 -2.06 0.89
N GLY A 128 -14.95 -1.75 0.76
CA GLY A 128 -15.93 -2.45 1.55
C GLY A 128 -15.67 -2.26 3.05
N LYS A 129 -15.51 -3.35 3.77
CA LYS A 129 -15.38 -3.34 5.24
C LYS A 129 -13.95 -3.48 5.73
N PHE A 130 -12.95 -3.49 4.85
CA PHE A 130 -11.59 -3.71 5.28
C PHE A 130 -10.59 -2.85 4.51
N ILE A 131 -9.41 -2.71 5.12
CA ILE A 131 -8.29 -1.97 4.53
C ILE A 131 -7.59 -2.86 3.51
N ILE A 132 -7.38 -2.33 2.31
CA ILE A 132 -6.70 -3.03 1.23
C ILE A 132 -5.31 -2.49 0.94
N LEU A 133 -5.02 -1.24 1.32
CA LEU A 133 -3.73 -0.60 1.06
C LEU A 133 -3.31 0.26 2.24
N HIS A 134 -2.01 0.37 2.44
CA HIS A 134 -1.39 1.44 3.21
C HIS A 134 -0.52 2.27 2.29
N VAL A 135 -0.89 3.51 2.10
CA VAL A 135 -0.14 4.41 1.23
C VAL A 135 0.79 5.25 2.09
N LYS A 136 2.07 5.26 1.75
CA LYS A 136 3.06 6.01 2.52
C LYS A 136 3.22 7.41 1.98
N VAL A 137 3.28 8.36 2.91
CA VAL A 137 3.42 9.77 2.59
C VAL A 137 4.54 10.35 3.44
N SER A 138 5.30 11.28 2.88
CA SER A 138 6.38 11.95 3.58
C SER A 138 5.91 12.60 4.88
N TYR A 139 6.84 12.83 5.81
CA TYR A 139 6.53 13.40 7.12
C TYR A 139 5.74 14.71 7.02
N ASP A 140 6.10 15.58 6.08
CA ASP A 140 5.41 16.86 5.89
C ASP A 140 4.06 16.72 5.16
N GLY A 141 3.69 15.52 4.75
CA GLY A 141 2.41 15.23 4.12
C GLY A 141 2.34 15.58 2.64
N LYS A 142 3.42 15.99 2.02
CA LYS A 142 3.36 16.53 0.66
C LYS A 142 3.51 15.52 -0.45
N GLU A 143 4.24 14.42 -0.20
CA GLU A 143 4.63 13.52 -1.28
C GLU A 143 4.36 12.07 -0.94
N LEU A 144 3.85 11.33 -1.92
CA LEU A 144 3.76 9.88 -1.81
C LEU A 144 5.16 9.30 -1.83
N ILE A 145 5.38 8.29 -0.99
CA ILE A 145 6.65 7.58 -0.94
C ILE A 145 6.48 6.24 -1.64
N PRO A 146 7.29 5.97 -2.68
CA PRO A 146 7.23 4.67 -3.36
C PRO A 146 7.57 3.51 -2.43
N ASP A 147 6.96 2.37 -2.69
CA ASP A 147 7.47 1.10 -2.18
C ASP A 147 8.62 0.70 -3.11
N TYR A 148 9.84 0.97 -2.69
CA TYR A 148 11.01 0.78 -3.54
C TYR A 148 11.25 -0.68 -3.89
N GLY A 149 11.08 -1.57 -2.92
CA GLY A 149 11.24 -3.00 -3.16
C GLY A 149 10.23 -3.54 -4.15
N LEU A 150 8.99 -3.16 -4.00
CA LEU A 150 7.93 -3.57 -4.92
C LEU A 150 8.12 -2.95 -6.31
N THR A 151 8.55 -1.71 -6.38
CA THR A 151 8.82 -1.04 -7.64
C THR A 151 9.91 -1.79 -8.42
N GLU A 152 10.97 -2.20 -7.75
CA GLU A 152 12.02 -3.01 -8.37
C GLU A 152 11.49 -4.37 -8.82
N GLU A 153 10.67 -5.00 -8.01
CA GLU A 153 10.05 -6.29 -8.35
C GLU A 153 9.21 -6.18 -9.61
N VAL A 154 8.38 -5.14 -9.69
CA VAL A 154 7.54 -4.89 -10.88
C VAL A 154 8.38 -4.72 -12.13
N ARG A 155 9.47 -3.97 -12.02
CA ARG A 155 10.35 -3.73 -13.18
C ARG A 155 10.95 -5.00 -13.74
N ARG A 156 11.18 -6.00 -12.90
CA ARG A 156 11.71 -7.29 -13.36
C ARG A 156 10.71 -8.08 -14.21
N TYR A 157 9.42 -7.83 -14.01
CA TYR A 157 8.37 -8.57 -14.72
C TYR A 157 7.86 -7.87 -15.97
N VAL A 158 8.29 -6.67 -16.23
CA VAL A 158 7.74 -5.84 -17.31
C VAL A 158 8.65 -5.81 -18.56
N ILE A 159 9.68 -6.54 -18.54
CA ILE A 159 10.61 -6.54 -19.70
C ILE A 159 10.08 -7.34 -20.87
#